data_d5c53ce0402c4cb5083af2c7283ca173
#
_entry.id   d5c53ce0402c4cb5083af2c7283ca173
#
_cell.length_a   1.000
_cell.length_b   1.000
_cell.length_c   1.000
_cell.angle_alpha   90.00
_cell.angle_beta   90.00
_cell.angle_gamma   90.00
#
_symmetry.space_group_name_H-M   'P 1'
#
loop_
_entity.id
_entity.type
_entity.pdbx_description
1 polymer ?
#
loop_
_entity_poly.entity_id
_entity_poly.type
_entity_poly.pdbx_seq_one_letter_code
_entity_poly.pdbx_strand_id
1 'polypeptide(L)'
;MQDKIWLSSPHMGGGEQQFVKEAFDANWVAPLGPNVNGFEADLKSYLGNNVEVGALSSGTAALHLGLIILGVQAGDEVICQSMTFSASANPIRYQGAIPVFIDSEKDTWNLCPIALEEAIKDRIAKGKKPKAIIPVHLYGMPYQVDAIRSISEKYDIPVLEDSAEALGSYYKGKPCGTFGDIGVLSFNGNKIITTSGGGALVAHSQEVKDKAVFLSTQARDNAPHYQHSEIGYNYRMSNICAGIGRGQMQVLDKHVGYRRKMHAFYGSLFQDNPAVTLFSEPSEDYKSNHWLSAITIDAAKANGKTAEQLRLHLEQFNIESRPLWKPMHLQPVFESFPYYGGTVAQDLFENGLCLPSGSNLTDADRNRIAEAVHQFFQ
;
A
#
# COMPACT_ATOMS: atom_id res chain seq x y z
N MET A 1 21.64 -8.88 -25.49
CA MET A 1 20.37 -8.23 -25.06
C MET A 1 20.73 -7.34 -23.87
N GLN A 2 20.18 -6.15 -23.80
CA GLN A 2 20.35 -5.28 -22.63
C GLN A 2 19.61 -5.88 -21.43
N ASP A 3 20.12 -5.67 -20.21
CA ASP A 3 19.48 -6.15 -19.00
C ASP A 3 18.10 -5.50 -18.82
N LYS A 4 17.16 -6.26 -18.20
CA LYS A 4 15.80 -5.77 -17.95
C LYS A 4 15.79 -4.68 -16.91
N ILE A 5 15.14 -3.55 -17.22
CA ILE A 5 14.79 -2.54 -16.25
C ILE A 5 13.43 -2.91 -15.66
N TRP A 6 13.44 -3.23 -14.36
CA TRP A 6 12.24 -3.63 -13.62
C TRP A 6 11.47 -2.42 -13.12
N LEU A 7 10.17 -2.55 -12.98
CA LEU A 7 9.28 -1.53 -12.40
C LEU A 7 9.71 -1.17 -10.98
N SER A 8 9.89 -2.18 -10.14
CA SER A 8 10.32 -2.07 -8.74
C SER A 8 10.84 -3.43 -8.27
N SER A 9 12.15 -3.63 -8.28
CA SER A 9 12.79 -4.85 -7.77
C SER A 9 13.26 -4.67 -6.32
N PRO A 10 13.47 -5.76 -5.57
CA PRO A 10 14.14 -5.71 -4.28
C PRO A 10 15.51 -5.01 -4.37
N HIS A 11 15.82 -4.20 -3.36
CA HIS A 11 17.13 -3.53 -3.28
C HIS A 11 17.71 -3.73 -1.88
N MET A 12 18.78 -4.52 -1.78
CA MET A 12 19.42 -4.84 -0.50
C MET A 12 20.30 -3.71 0.00
N GLY A 13 20.23 -3.45 1.31
CA GLY A 13 21.03 -2.44 1.99
C GLY A 13 22.43 -2.92 2.38
N GLY A 14 22.62 -4.25 2.50
CA GLY A 14 23.86 -4.91 2.90
C GLY A 14 23.87 -5.43 4.35
N GLY A 15 22.97 -4.94 5.23
CA GLY A 15 22.89 -5.38 6.63
C GLY A 15 22.02 -6.61 6.87
N GLU A 16 21.20 -7.01 5.90
CA GLU A 16 20.18 -8.06 6.06
C GLU A 16 20.77 -9.42 6.39
N GLN A 17 21.88 -9.79 5.72
CA GLN A 17 22.51 -11.10 5.89
C GLN A 17 23.05 -11.33 7.30
N GLN A 18 23.49 -10.26 8.00
CA GLN A 18 23.94 -10.35 9.37
C GLN A 18 22.83 -10.79 10.30
N PHE A 19 21.66 -10.13 10.24
CA PHE A 19 20.50 -10.47 11.08
C PHE A 19 19.94 -11.87 10.76
N VAL A 20 19.96 -12.27 9.49
CA VAL A 20 19.59 -13.64 9.09
C VAL A 20 20.57 -14.65 9.67
N LYS A 21 21.89 -14.37 9.58
CA LYS A 21 22.92 -15.25 10.16
C LYS A 21 22.76 -15.39 11.67
N GLU A 22 22.53 -14.29 12.39
CA GLU A 22 22.28 -14.29 13.83
C GLU A 22 21.09 -15.20 14.22
N ALA A 23 20.02 -15.21 13.41
CA ALA A 23 18.88 -16.08 13.64
C ALA A 23 19.24 -17.58 13.51
N PHE A 24 20.09 -17.94 12.53
CA PHE A 24 20.60 -19.31 12.40
C PHE A 24 21.56 -19.66 13.52
N ASP A 25 22.52 -18.82 13.88
CA ASP A 25 23.50 -19.06 14.94
C ASP A 25 22.82 -19.28 16.30
N ALA A 26 21.74 -18.55 16.58
CA ALA A 26 20.97 -18.65 17.81
C ALA A 26 19.85 -19.71 17.74
N ASN A 27 19.72 -20.42 16.62
CA ASN A 27 18.64 -21.41 16.36
C ASN A 27 17.22 -20.83 16.51
N TRP A 28 17.03 -19.55 16.17
CA TRP A 28 15.73 -18.87 16.15
C TRP A 28 15.14 -18.86 14.73
N VAL A 29 14.97 -20.03 14.12
CA VAL A 29 14.34 -20.21 12.79
C VAL A 29 12.87 -20.58 13.00
N ALA A 30 12.07 -19.61 13.46
CA ALA A 30 10.67 -19.78 13.86
C ALA A 30 9.88 -18.47 13.65
N PRO A 31 8.53 -18.50 13.71
CA PRO A 31 7.70 -17.29 13.60
C PRO A 31 7.63 -16.49 14.93
N LEU A 32 8.72 -16.40 15.63
CA LEU A 32 8.98 -15.56 16.80
C LEU A 32 10.49 -15.49 17.00
N GLY A 33 10.98 -14.53 17.78
CA GLY A 33 12.39 -14.41 18.10
C GLY A 33 12.89 -12.97 18.15
N PRO A 34 14.21 -12.77 18.44
CA PRO A 34 14.79 -11.45 18.65
C PRO A 34 14.63 -10.49 17.47
N ASN A 35 14.70 -10.98 16.23
CA ASN A 35 14.52 -10.14 15.06
C ASN A 35 13.07 -9.67 14.89
N VAL A 36 12.09 -10.49 15.21
CA VAL A 36 10.68 -10.08 15.18
C VAL A 36 10.44 -8.93 16.14
N ASN A 37 10.91 -9.07 17.39
CA ASN A 37 10.79 -8.02 18.40
C ASN A 37 11.57 -6.76 18.00
N GLY A 38 12.79 -6.94 17.47
CA GLY A 38 13.62 -5.85 16.98
C GLY A 38 12.99 -5.09 15.82
N PHE A 39 12.42 -5.80 14.84
CA PHE A 39 11.76 -5.18 13.69
C PHE A 39 10.49 -4.41 14.09
N GLU A 40 9.69 -4.94 15.03
CA GLU A 40 8.56 -4.21 15.60
C GLU A 40 9.01 -2.93 16.31
N ALA A 41 10.12 -2.97 17.06
CA ALA A 41 10.70 -1.81 17.72
C ALA A 41 11.25 -0.79 16.72
N ASP A 42 11.94 -1.25 15.67
CA ASP A 42 12.48 -0.40 14.61
C ASP A 42 11.34 0.34 13.88
N LEU A 43 10.25 -0.35 13.52
CA LEU A 43 9.06 0.23 12.90
C LEU A 43 8.36 1.22 13.85
N LYS A 44 8.15 0.85 15.13
CA LYS A 44 7.57 1.73 16.14
C LYS A 44 8.35 3.03 16.27
N SER A 45 9.67 2.94 16.35
CA SER A 45 10.56 4.10 16.42
C SER A 45 10.43 5.00 15.20
N TYR A 46 10.37 4.41 14.01
CA TYR A 46 10.23 5.14 12.75
C TYR A 46 8.87 5.84 12.62
N LEU A 47 7.80 5.22 13.12
CA LEU A 47 6.44 5.77 13.11
C LEU A 47 6.16 6.77 14.24
N GLY A 48 7.14 7.09 15.10
CA GLY A 48 7.06 8.17 16.09
C GLY A 48 6.77 7.74 17.53
N ASN A 49 6.91 6.45 17.86
CA ASN A 49 6.77 5.84 19.21
C ASN A 49 5.38 5.92 19.87
N ASN A 50 4.39 6.55 19.24
CA ASN A 50 3.02 6.69 19.78
C ASN A 50 2.09 5.56 19.30
N VAL A 51 2.64 4.54 18.71
CA VAL A 51 1.91 3.37 18.17
C VAL A 51 2.55 2.10 18.67
N GLU A 52 1.81 1.01 18.57
CA GLU A 52 2.28 -0.36 18.76
C GLU A 52 2.28 -1.09 17.42
N VAL A 53 3.26 -1.94 17.19
CA VAL A 53 3.42 -2.63 15.91
C VAL A 53 3.46 -4.14 16.13
N GLY A 54 2.66 -4.88 15.37
CA GLY A 54 2.68 -6.34 15.30
C GLY A 54 3.13 -6.82 13.91
N ALA A 55 4.31 -7.45 13.81
CA ALA A 55 4.84 -7.95 12.55
C ALA A 55 4.13 -9.25 12.12
N LEU A 56 3.68 -9.28 10.86
CA LEU A 56 2.83 -10.32 10.29
C LEU A 56 3.42 -10.86 8.98
N SER A 57 2.89 -11.98 8.50
CA SER A 57 3.36 -12.66 7.30
C SER A 57 3.08 -11.92 5.99
N SER A 58 2.16 -10.96 5.97
CA SER A 58 1.83 -10.13 4.81
C SER A 58 0.97 -8.93 5.19
N GLY A 59 0.91 -7.90 4.32
CA GLY A 59 -0.06 -6.81 4.45
C GLY A 59 -1.51 -7.31 4.37
N THR A 60 -1.79 -8.32 3.54
CA THR A 60 -3.11 -8.97 3.46
C THR A 60 -3.52 -9.60 4.79
N ALA A 61 -2.58 -10.26 5.49
CA ALA A 61 -2.82 -10.80 6.83
C ALA A 61 -3.12 -9.68 7.84
N ALA A 62 -2.43 -8.55 7.74
CA ALA A 62 -2.68 -7.38 8.59
C ALA A 62 -4.06 -6.75 8.33
N LEU A 63 -4.47 -6.60 7.07
CA LEU A 63 -5.81 -6.14 6.70
C LEU A 63 -6.89 -7.08 7.24
N HIS A 64 -6.70 -8.40 7.07
CA HIS A 64 -7.64 -9.40 7.55
C HIS A 64 -7.82 -9.34 9.07
N LEU A 65 -6.72 -9.35 9.83
CA LEU A 65 -6.77 -9.22 11.28
C LEU A 65 -7.33 -7.88 11.73
N GLY A 66 -7.02 -6.78 11.02
CA GLY A 66 -7.60 -5.46 11.27
C GLY A 66 -9.12 -5.47 11.19
N LEU A 67 -9.70 -6.09 10.15
CA LEU A 67 -11.16 -6.24 10.01
C LEU A 67 -11.77 -7.06 11.14
N ILE A 68 -11.13 -8.16 11.54
CA ILE A 68 -11.59 -8.99 12.66
C ILE A 68 -11.60 -8.19 13.96
N ILE A 69 -10.53 -7.45 14.25
CA ILE A 69 -10.37 -6.64 15.46
C ILE A 69 -11.39 -5.49 15.49
N LEU A 70 -11.69 -4.88 14.34
CA LEU A 70 -12.77 -3.89 14.20
C LEU A 70 -14.18 -4.50 14.28
N GLY A 71 -14.28 -5.81 14.47
CA GLY A 71 -15.54 -6.53 14.68
C GLY A 71 -16.36 -6.71 13.41
N VAL A 72 -15.74 -6.74 12.23
CA VAL A 72 -16.41 -7.05 10.96
C VAL A 72 -16.80 -8.52 10.92
N GLN A 73 -18.07 -8.77 10.59
CA GLN A 73 -18.67 -10.11 10.52
C GLN A 73 -19.32 -10.37 9.15
N ALA A 74 -19.74 -11.60 8.93
CA ALA A 74 -20.44 -11.98 7.72
C ALA A 74 -21.75 -11.17 7.55
N GLY A 75 -21.94 -10.59 6.37
CA GLY A 75 -23.07 -9.73 6.03
C GLY A 75 -22.89 -8.25 6.34
N ASP A 76 -21.87 -7.86 7.12
CA ASP A 76 -21.52 -6.46 7.31
C ASP A 76 -21.06 -5.81 6.00
N GLU A 77 -21.21 -4.50 5.89
CA GLU A 77 -20.66 -3.72 4.78
C GLU A 77 -19.37 -3.01 5.21
N VAL A 78 -18.37 -3.06 4.34
CA VAL A 78 -17.10 -2.36 4.51
C VAL A 78 -16.85 -1.49 3.30
N ILE A 79 -16.66 -0.20 3.54
CA ILE A 79 -16.29 0.75 2.49
C ILE A 79 -14.81 0.55 2.14
N CYS A 80 -14.51 0.49 0.84
CA CYS A 80 -13.15 0.33 0.33
C CYS A 80 -12.92 1.24 -0.88
N GLN A 81 -11.75 1.87 -0.93
CA GLN A 81 -11.29 2.55 -2.14
C GLN A 81 -11.32 1.59 -3.32
N SER A 82 -11.83 2.05 -4.48
CA SER A 82 -11.93 1.19 -5.66
C SER A 82 -10.61 1.07 -6.41
N MET A 83 -9.88 2.18 -6.57
CA MET A 83 -8.56 2.16 -7.20
C MET A 83 -7.51 1.73 -6.19
N THR A 84 -7.31 0.43 -6.07
CA THR A 84 -6.39 -0.18 -5.12
C THR A 84 -5.92 -1.55 -5.61
N PHE A 85 -4.90 -2.09 -4.95
CA PHE A 85 -4.56 -3.51 -5.10
C PHE A 85 -5.64 -4.40 -4.44
N SER A 86 -5.90 -5.55 -5.03
CA SER A 86 -6.98 -6.45 -4.58
C SER A 86 -6.88 -6.89 -3.10
N ALA A 87 -5.69 -6.77 -2.50
CA ALA A 87 -5.47 -7.10 -1.10
C ALA A 87 -6.24 -6.19 -0.12
N SER A 88 -6.64 -4.96 -0.52
CA SER A 88 -7.51 -4.11 0.31
C SER A 88 -8.94 -4.65 0.36
N ALA A 89 -9.43 -5.25 -0.74
CA ALA A 89 -10.81 -5.73 -0.87
C ALA A 89 -10.99 -7.20 -0.51
N ASN A 90 -10.02 -8.07 -0.82
CA ASN A 90 -10.13 -9.51 -0.61
C ASN A 90 -10.45 -9.90 0.85
N PRO A 91 -9.80 -9.32 1.89
CA PRO A 91 -10.07 -9.66 3.28
C PRO A 91 -11.49 -9.34 3.74
N ILE A 92 -12.18 -8.37 3.10
CA ILE A 92 -13.60 -8.12 3.33
C ILE A 92 -14.40 -9.39 3.00
N ARG A 93 -14.07 -10.03 1.86
CA ARG A 93 -14.71 -11.28 1.43
C ARG A 93 -14.31 -12.47 2.27
N TYR A 94 -13.08 -12.49 2.83
CA TYR A 94 -12.68 -13.55 3.76
C TYR A 94 -13.56 -13.58 5.02
N GLN A 95 -14.02 -12.40 5.49
CA GLN A 95 -14.98 -12.27 6.59
C GLN A 95 -16.44 -12.57 6.19
N GLY A 96 -16.73 -12.86 4.92
CA GLY A 96 -18.10 -12.95 4.43
C GLY A 96 -18.81 -11.61 4.35
N ALA A 97 -18.10 -10.51 4.55
CA ALA A 97 -18.63 -9.16 4.47
C ALA A 97 -18.74 -8.67 3.01
N ILE A 98 -19.42 -7.56 2.82
CA ILE A 98 -19.77 -6.98 1.51
C ILE A 98 -18.94 -5.73 1.29
N PRO A 99 -18.05 -5.69 0.28
CA PRO A 99 -17.35 -4.47 -0.06
C PRO A 99 -18.30 -3.46 -0.70
N VAL A 100 -18.16 -2.19 -0.32
CA VAL A 100 -18.82 -1.04 -0.94
C VAL A 100 -17.71 -0.15 -1.49
N PHE A 101 -17.59 -0.07 -2.80
CA PHE A 101 -16.48 0.62 -3.45
C PHE A 101 -16.75 2.11 -3.65
N ILE A 102 -15.72 2.91 -3.43
CA ILE A 102 -15.76 4.36 -3.62
C ILE A 102 -14.77 4.76 -4.70
N ASP A 103 -15.19 5.66 -5.57
CA ASP A 103 -14.34 6.25 -6.61
C ASP A 103 -13.17 7.06 -6.03
N SER A 104 -12.23 7.38 -6.89
CA SER A 104 -11.11 8.26 -6.59
C SER A 104 -11.48 9.74 -6.72
N GLU A 105 -10.75 10.61 -6.03
CA GLU A 105 -10.71 12.03 -6.32
C GLU A 105 -9.45 12.39 -7.13
N LYS A 106 -9.42 13.58 -7.74
CA LYS A 106 -8.47 13.91 -8.81
C LYS A 106 -7.08 14.31 -8.32
N ASP A 107 -6.96 14.80 -7.08
CA ASP A 107 -5.72 15.41 -6.59
C ASP A 107 -4.73 14.36 -6.07
N THR A 108 -5.22 13.41 -5.26
CA THR A 108 -4.41 12.33 -4.69
C THR A 108 -4.70 10.95 -5.29
N TRP A 109 -5.66 10.86 -6.21
CA TRP A 109 -6.17 9.61 -6.82
C TRP A 109 -6.72 8.61 -5.81
N ASN A 110 -6.85 9.02 -4.57
CA ASN A 110 -7.33 8.21 -3.46
C ASN A 110 -8.85 8.34 -3.27
N LEU A 111 -9.36 7.72 -2.25
CA LEU A 111 -10.78 7.65 -1.90
C LEU A 111 -11.43 9.04 -1.87
N CYS A 112 -12.47 9.26 -2.68
CA CYS A 112 -13.19 10.52 -2.79
C CYS A 112 -14.05 10.78 -1.54
N PRO A 113 -13.78 11.86 -0.75
CA PRO A 113 -14.55 12.15 0.45
C PRO A 113 -16.02 12.44 0.19
N ILE A 114 -16.36 13.07 -0.94
CA ILE A 114 -17.74 13.38 -1.30
C ILE A 114 -18.51 12.09 -1.57
N ALA A 115 -17.98 11.23 -2.43
CA ALA A 115 -18.60 9.94 -2.73
C ALA A 115 -18.66 9.01 -1.49
N LEU A 116 -17.65 9.09 -0.60
CA LEU A 116 -17.66 8.39 0.68
C LEU A 116 -18.88 8.79 1.52
N GLU A 117 -19.09 10.10 1.71
CA GLU A 117 -20.19 10.58 2.54
C GLU A 117 -21.57 10.25 1.92
N GLU A 118 -21.69 10.33 0.59
CA GLU A 118 -22.89 9.91 -0.14
C GLU A 118 -23.18 8.41 0.08
N ALA A 119 -22.16 7.56 -0.06
CA ALA A 119 -22.29 6.13 0.19
C ALA A 119 -22.75 5.83 1.61
N ILE A 120 -22.12 6.44 2.62
CA ILE A 120 -22.50 6.24 4.03
C ILE A 120 -23.96 6.61 4.26
N LYS A 121 -24.41 7.77 3.77
CA LYS A 121 -25.82 8.21 3.90
C LYS A 121 -26.79 7.24 3.25
N ASP A 122 -26.51 6.80 2.03
CA ASP A 122 -27.36 5.84 1.31
C ASP A 122 -27.40 4.47 2.01
N ARG A 123 -26.24 3.96 2.48
CA ARG A 123 -26.19 2.67 3.18
C ARG A 123 -26.93 2.72 4.51
N ILE A 124 -26.79 3.80 5.28
CA ILE A 124 -27.56 4.02 6.53
C ILE A 124 -29.06 4.09 6.24
N ALA A 125 -29.48 4.81 5.20
CA ALA A 125 -30.89 4.88 4.81
C ALA A 125 -31.49 3.51 4.44
N LYS A 126 -30.64 2.59 3.94
CA LYS A 126 -30.99 1.19 3.65
C LYS A 126 -30.87 0.26 4.87
N GLY A 127 -30.62 0.81 6.07
CA GLY A 127 -30.48 0.03 7.31
C GLY A 127 -29.14 -0.71 7.43
N LYS A 128 -28.11 -0.32 6.68
CA LYS A 128 -26.81 -1.00 6.60
C LYS A 128 -25.67 0.00 6.86
N LYS A 129 -25.54 0.45 8.11
CA LYS A 129 -24.39 1.29 8.49
C LYS A 129 -23.09 0.53 8.21
N PRO A 130 -22.15 1.07 7.39
CA PRO A 130 -20.87 0.41 7.15
C PRO A 130 -20.08 0.20 8.44
N LYS A 131 -19.38 -0.93 8.54
CA LYS A 131 -18.67 -1.34 9.75
C LYS A 131 -17.25 -0.77 9.82
N ALA A 132 -16.62 -0.50 8.68
CA ALA A 132 -15.29 0.09 8.58
C ALA A 132 -15.12 0.81 7.23
N ILE A 133 -14.11 1.70 7.18
CA ILE A 133 -13.64 2.38 5.95
C ILE A 133 -12.19 1.96 5.71
N ILE A 134 -11.86 1.54 4.49
CA ILE A 134 -10.49 1.23 4.05
C ILE A 134 -10.03 2.25 3.01
N PRO A 135 -9.47 3.41 3.42
CA PRO A 135 -8.75 4.29 2.51
C PRO A 135 -7.34 3.72 2.25
N VAL A 136 -6.80 4.01 1.09
CA VAL A 136 -5.48 3.53 0.67
C VAL A 136 -4.58 4.72 0.37
N HIS A 137 -3.30 4.61 0.64
CA HIS A 137 -2.28 5.56 0.18
C HIS A 137 -1.70 5.07 -1.15
N LEU A 138 -2.43 5.29 -2.23
CA LEU A 138 -2.14 4.76 -3.57
C LEU A 138 -0.76 5.22 -4.06
N TYR A 139 0.09 4.27 -4.45
CA TYR A 139 1.46 4.49 -4.94
C TYR A 139 2.35 5.29 -3.97
N GLY A 140 1.97 5.35 -2.69
CA GLY A 140 2.67 6.09 -1.66
C GLY A 140 2.15 7.52 -1.44
N MET A 141 1.13 7.96 -2.18
CA MET A 141 0.50 9.26 -1.99
C MET A 141 -0.51 9.22 -0.85
N PRO A 142 -0.38 10.07 0.18
CA PRO A 142 -1.37 10.14 1.25
C PRO A 142 -2.76 10.50 0.69
N TYR A 143 -3.80 9.85 1.22
CA TYR A 143 -5.19 10.26 0.95
C TYR A 143 -5.52 11.57 1.67
N GLN A 144 -6.68 12.17 1.42
CA GLN A 144 -7.16 13.38 2.11
C GLN A 144 -7.53 13.07 3.57
N VAL A 145 -6.49 12.93 4.42
CA VAL A 145 -6.59 12.39 5.79
C VAL A 145 -7.63 13.15 6.63
N ASP A 146 -7.57 14.48 6.64
CA ASP A 146 -8.46 15.28 7.49
C ASP A 146 -9.93 15.15 7.06
N ALA A 147 -10.19 15.10 5.74
CA ALA A 147 -11.54 14.95 5.22
C ALA A 147 -12.13 13.57 5.55
N ILE A 148 -11.35 12.49 5.33
CA ILE A 148 -11.79 11.14 5.65
C ILE A 148 -12.00 10.97 7.16
N ARG A 149 -11.10 11.51 7.99
CA ARG A 149 -11.21 11.49 9.44
C ARG A 149 -12.46 12.20 9.92
N SER A 150 -12.74 13.41 9.42
CA SER A 150 -13.95 14.15 9.78
C SER A 150 -15.23 13.38 9.47
N ILE A 151 -15.26 12.65 8.33
CA ILE A 151 -16.41 11.80 7.97
C ILE A 151 -16.49 10.58 8.89
N SER A 152 -15.38 9.90 9.14
CA SER A 152 -15.30 8.76 10.05
C SER A 152 -15.83 9.11 11.44
N GLU A 153 -15.36 10.21 12.02
CA GLU A 153 -15.80 10.72 13.34
C GLU A 153 -17.30 11.10 13.33
N LYS A 154 -17.78 11.78 12.28
CA LYS A 154 -19.19 12.20 12.14
C LYS A 154 -20.15 11.02 12.14
N TYR A 155 -19.79 9.92 11.52
CA TYR A 155 -20.64 8.74 11.39
C TYR A 155 -20.27 7.62 12.35
N ASP A 156 -19.24 7.81 13.18
CA ASP A 156 -18.73 6.80 14.10
C ASP A 156 -18.48 5.47 13.37
N ILE A 157 -17.59 5.51 12.35
CA ILE A 157 -17.17 4.36 11.54
C ILE A 157 -15.64 4.32 11.56
N PRO A 158 -15.02 3.26 12.11
CA PRO A 158 -13.58 3.17 12.23
C PRO A 158 -12.87 3.06 10.86
N VAL A 159 -11.61 3.52 10.84
CA VAL A 159 -10.74 3.51 9.67
C VAL A 159 -9.67 2.43 9.80
N LEU A 160 -9.62 1.51 8.84
CA LEU A 160 -8.51 0.59 8.62
C LEU A 160 -7.62 1.18 7.50
N GLU A 161 -6.55 1.84 7.88
CA GLU A 161 -5.66 2.57 6.98
C GLU A 161 -4.74 1.63 6.21
N ASP A 162 -4.92 1.49 4.90
CA ASP A 162 -4.03 0.70 4.06
C ASP A 162 -2.83 1.52 3.60
N SER A 163 -1.75 1.43 4.35
CA SER A 163 -0.46 2.06 4.08
C SER A 163 0.56 1.09 3.49
N ALA A 164 0.11 0.02 2.82
CA ALA A 164 0.98 -0.99 2.23
C ALA A 164 2.01 -0.43 1.24
N GLU A 165 1.83 0.79 0.77
CA GLU A 165 2.69 1.47 -0.21
C GLU A 165 3.34 2.75 0.33
N ALA A 166 3.00 3.13 1.58
CA ALA A 166 3.27 4.47 2.09
C ALA A 166 4.24 4.53 3.27
N LEU A 167 4.99 3.46 3.58
CA LEU A 167 6.05 3.56 4.58
C LEU A 167 7.08 4.59 4.12
N GLY A 168 7.35 5.63 4.94
CA GLY A 168 8.18 6.78 4.58
C GLY A 168 7.45 7.90 3.85
N SER A 169 6.12 7.81 3.72
CA SER A 169 5.25 8.93 3.33
C SER A 169 4.68 9.63 4.55
N TYR A 170 4.36 10.91 4.40
CA TYR A 170 3.87 11.77 5.49
C TYR A 170 2.73 12.66 5.01
N TYR A 171 1.79 12.93 5.90
CA TYR A 171 0.79 13.98 5.75
C TYR A 171 0.88 14.95 6.92
N LYS A 172 1.08 16.24 6.65
CA LYS A 172 1.29 17.30 7.66
C LYS A 172 2.35 16.89 8.70
N GLY A 173 3.45 16.30 8.22
CA GLY A 173 4.59 15.89 9.06
C GLY A 173 4.36 14.64 9.92
N LYS A 174 3.20 13.98 9.83
CA LYS A 174 2.92 12.71 10.52
C LYS A 174 3.05 11.54 9.54
N PRO A 175 3.63 10.40 9.96
CA PRO A 175 3.84 9.26 9.07
C PRO A 175 2.52 8.55 8.71
N CYS A 176 2.40 8.12 7.45
CA CYS A 176 1.32 7.24 7.02
C CYS A 176 1.38 5.90 7.74
N GLY A 177 0.23 5.29 7.99
CA GLY A 177 0.06 4.10 8.83
C GLY A 177 -0.29 4.43 10.28
N THR A 178 -0.49 5.73 10.62
CA THR A 178 -0.79 6.19 11.99
C THR A 178 -2.04 7.06 12.08
N PHE A 179 -2.81 7.17 11.01
CA PHE A 179 -4.00 8.03 10.96
C PHE A 179 -5.30 7.29 11.26
N GLY A 180 -5.40 6.01 10.87
CA GLY A 180 -6.57 5.17 11.12
C GLY A 180 -6.59 4.60 12.54
N ASP A 181 -7.72 3.99 12.92
CA ASP A 181 -7.83 3.22 14.18
C ASP A 181 -6.85 2.03 14.17
N ILE A 182 -6.63 1.46 12.99
CA ILE A 182 -5.60 0.45 12.71
C ILE A 182 -4.92 0.83 11.39
N GLY A 183 -3.59 0.80 11.36
CA GLY A 183 -2.78 0.95 10.15
C GLY A 183 -2.20 -0.39 9.67
N VAL A 184 -1.94 -0.48 8.37
CA VAL A 184 -1.36 -1.67 7.75
C VAL A 184 -0.15 -1.31 6.91
N LEU A 185 0.94 -2.06 7.07
CA LEU A 185 2.16 -1.96 6.27
C LEU A 185 2.39 -3.26 5.50
N SER A 186 3.11 -3.17 4.38
CA SER A 186 3.50 -4.33 3.57
C SER A 186 4.99 -4.27 3.21
N PHE A 187 5.62 -5.44 3.28
CA PHE A 187 7.05 -5.63 2.97
C PHE A 187 7.23 -6.72 1.91
N ASN A 188 6.32 -6.79 0.94
CA ASN A 188 6.47 -7.68 -0.21
C ASN A 188 7.68 -7.27 -1.07
N GLY A 189 8.17 -8.15 -1.93
CA GLY A 189 9.40 -7.99 -2.71
C GLY A 189 9.54 -6.67 -3.46
N ASN A 190 8.45 -6.10 -3.94
CA ASN A 190 8.42 -4.87 -4.73
C ASN A 190 8.15 -3.58 -3.94
N LYS A 191 7.93 -3.66 -2.61
CA LYS A 191 7.63 -2.49 -1.76
C LYS A 191 8.87 -1.61 -1.52
N ILE A 192 8.69 -0.51 -0.79
CA ILE A 192 9.76 0.46 -0.50
C ILE A 192 10.96 -0.19 0.20
N ILE A 193 10.67 -1.11 1.11
CA ILE A 193 11.57 -2.11 1.69
C ILE A 193 10.92 -3.50 1.60
N THR A 194 11.71 -4.55 1.69
CA THR A 194 11.22 -5.92 1.62
C THR A 194 11.68 -6.78 2.77
N THR A 195 10.84 -7.75 3.15
CA THR A 195 11.21 -8.88 4.00
C THR A 195 11.09 -10.21 3.25
N SER A 196 11.18 -10.21 1.90
CA SER A 196 10.76 -11.27 0.99
C SER A 196 9.23 -11.34 0.91
N GLY A 197 8.57 -11.66 1.98
CA GLY A 197 7.14 -11.52 2.25
C GLY A 197 6.95 -11.07 3.70
N GLY A 198 6.03 -10.13 3.91
CA GLY A 198 5.77 -9.60 5.24
C GLY A 198 4.79 -8.44 5.21
N GLY A 199 4.33 -8.08 6.38
CA GLY A 199 3.51 -6.93 6.68
C GLY A 199 3.54 -6.60 8.16
N ALA A 200 2.84 -5.56 8.55
CA ALA A 200 2.63 -5.24 9.95
C ALA A 200 1.27 -4.60 10.16
N LEU A 201 0.71 -4.83 11.35
CA LEU A 201 -0.43 -4.09 11.86
C LEU A 201 0.09 -3.03 12.83
N VAL A 202 -0.37 -1.81 12.65
CA VAL A 202 -0.06 -0.65 13.48
C VAL A 202 -1.29 -0.30 14.30
N ALA A 203 -1.14 -0.18 15.62
CA ALA A 203 -2.23 0.06 16.55
C ALA A 203 -1.90 1.21 17.50
N HIS A 204 -2.94 1.87 18.06
CA HIS A 204 -2.77 2.93 19.04
C HIS A 204 -2.76 2.43 20.49
N SER A 205 -2.96 1.13 20.72
CA SER A 205 -2.93 0.52 22.04
C SER A 205 -2.21 -0.83 22.03
N GLN A 206 -1.62 -1.16 23.18
CA GLN A 206 -1.00 -2.47 23.38
C GLN A 206 -2.04 -3.60 23.31
N GLU A 207 -3.27 -3.35 23.76
CA GLU A 207 -4.36 -4.34 23.71
C GLU A 207 -4.67 -4.79 22.28
N VAL A 208 -4.79 -3.86 21.33
CA VAL A 208 -5.04 -4.15 19.90
C VAL A 208 -3.85 -4.91 19.30
N LYS A 209 -2.61 -4.51 19.62
CA LYS A 209 -1.43 -5.26 19.20
C LYS A 209 -1.43 -6.69 19.75
N ASP A 210 -1.68 -6.86 21.05
CA ASP A 210 -1.69 -8.17 21.69
C ASP A 210 -2.77 -9.07 21.09
N LYS A 211 -3.94 -8.51 20.79
CA LYS A 211 -5.01 -9.22 20.08
C LYS A 211 -4.58 -9.66 18.69
N ALA A 212 -3.91 -8.79 17.93
CA ALA A 212 -3.38 -9.15 16.62
C ALA A 212 -2.33 -10.27 16.71
N VAL A 213 -1.41 -10.19 17.67
CA VAL A 213 -0.40 -11.25 17.92
C VAL A 213 -1.07 -12.55 18.33
N PHE A 214 -2.02 -12.53 19.25
CA PHE A 214 -2.80 -13.69 19.69
C PHE A 214 -3.49 -14.38 18.50
N LEU A 215 -4.25 -13.63 17.71
CA LEU A 215 -4.91 -14.17 16.52
C LEU A 215 -3.92 -14.70 15.48
N SER A 216 -2.77 -14.04 15.29
CA SER A 216 -1.75 -14.44 14.32
C SER A 216 -0.97 -15.71 14.71
N THR A 217 -1.09 -16.15 15.97
CA THR A 217 -0.43 -17.33 16.54
C THR A 217 -1.44 -18.42 16.95
N GLN A 218 -2.43 -18.65 16.08
CA GLN A 218 -3.49 -19.67 16.25
C GLN A 218 -4.50 -19.36 17.36
N ALA A 219 -4.56 -18.16 17.94
CA ALA A 219 -5.40 -17.80 19.08
C ALA A 219 -5.28 -18.83 20.23
N ARG A 220 -4.05 -19.20 20.56
CA ARG A 220 -3.79 -20.17 21.63
C ARG A 220 -3.95 -19.51 22.99
N ASP A 221 -4.86 -20.04 23.81
CA ASP A 221 -5.10 -19.61 25.19
C ASP A 221 -3.88 -19.88 26.08
N ASN A 222 -3.76 -19.11 27.17
CA ASN A 222 -2.74 -19.33 28.19
C ASN A 222 -3.14 -20.50 29.12
N ALA A 223 -2.95 -21.72 28.63
CA ALA A 223 -3.23 -22.94 29.34
C ALA A 223 -2.05 -23.93 29.22
N PRO A 224 -1.86 -24.88 30.15
CA PRO A 224 -0.79 -25.90 30.07
C PRO A 224 -0.97 -26.86 28.89
N HIS A 225 -2.17 -27.02 28.39
CA HIS A 225 -2.52 -27.78 27.19
C HIS A 225 -2.89 -26.85 26.04
N TYR A 226 -2.97 -27.34 24.80
CA TYR A 226 -3.47 -26.57 23.68
C TYR A 226 -4.98 -26.34 23.84
N GLN A 227 -5.36 -25.09 24.04
CA GLN A 227 -6.74 -24.64 24.14
C GLN A 227 -6.93 -23.43 23.25
N HIS A 228 -8.08 -23.33 22.62
CA HIS A 228 -8.44 -22.26 21.71
C HIS A 228 -9.88 -21.83 21.97
N SER A 229 -10.10 -20.63 22.48
CA SER A 229 -11.42 -20.03 22.68
C SER A 229 -11.90 -19.24 21.47
N GLU A 230 -10.99 -18.93 20.54
CA GLU A 230 -11.27 -18.22 19.31
C GLU A 230 -10.59 -18.91 18.11
N ILE A 231 -11.08 -18.61 16.90
CA ILE A 231 -10.42 -19.05 15.67
C ILE A 231 -9.21 -18.15 15.43
N GLY A 232 -8.03 -18.75 15.34
CA GLY A 232 -6.78 -18.07 15.06
C GLY A 232 -6.22 -18.40 13.67
N TYR A 233 -5.09 -17.77 13.36
CA TYR A 233 -4.42 -17.85 12.06
C TYR A 233 -2.94 -18.10 12.25
N ASN A 234 -2.27 -18.58 11.22
CA ASN A 234 -0.81 -18.69 11.17
C ASN A 234 -0.25 -17.51 10.37
N TYR A 235 -0.33 -16.31 10.96
CA TYR A 235 0.01 -15.05 10.29
C TYR A 235 1.20 -14.32 10.93
N ARG A 236 1.86 -14.92 11.92
CA ARG A 236 3.04 -14.30 12.55
C ARG A 236 4.23 -14.27 11.59
N MET A 237 5.00 -13.17 11.59
CA MET A 237 6.20 -13.05 10.77
C MET A 237 7.31 -14.02 11.22
N SER A 238 8.02 -14.61 10.27
CA SER A 238 9.22 -15.41 10.52
C SER A 238 10.37 -14.53 11.04
N ASN A 239 11.15 -15.05 12.01
CA ASN A 239 12.34 -14.37 12.53
C ASN A 239 13.40 -14.13 11.44
N ILE A 240 13.46 -14.97 10.42
CA ILE A 240 14.33 -14.78 9.23
C ILE A 240 13.88 -13.57 8.42
N CYS A 241 12.59 -13.50 8.08
CA CYS A 241 12.01 -12.37 7.35
C CYS A 241 12.15 -11.06 8.14
N ALA A 242 11.92 -11.11 9.45
CA ALA A 242 12.12 -9.95 10.32
C ALA A 242 13.58 -9.50 10.37
N GLY A 243 14.54 -10.42 10.31
CA GLY A 243 15.98 -10.10 10.19
C GLY A 243 16.29 -9.34 8.90
N ILE A 244 15.70 -9.74 7.77
CA ILE A 244 15.80 -8.98 6.52
C ILE A 244 15.21 -7.58 6.74
N GLY A 245 14.02 -7.48 7.36
CA GLY A 245 13.34 -6.21 7.65
C GLY A 245 14.19 -5.25 8.47
N ARG A 246 14.88 -5.72 9.50
CA ARG A 246 15.79 -4.91 10.32
C ARG A 246 16.96 -4.31 9.49
N GLY A 247 17.56 -5.12 8.61
CA GLY A 247 18.58 -4.63 7.68
C GLY A 247 18.03 -3.58 6.72
N GLN A 248 16.82 -3.80 6.21
CA GLN A 248 16.14 -2.87 5.32
C GLN A 248 15.73 -1.54 6.01
N MET A 249 15.37 -1.56 7.30
CA MET A 249 15.08 -0.34 8.06
C MET A 249 16.28 0.60 8.12
N GLN A 250 17.52 0.06 8.11
CA GLN A 250 18.76 0.87 8.11
C GLN A 250 18.93 1.72 6.86
N VAL A 251 18.25 1.37 5.76
CA VAL A 251 18.37 2.04 4.45
C VAL A 251 17.05 2.62 3.94
N LEU A 252 15.97 2.58 4.73
CA LEU A 252 14.65 3.03 4.32
C LEU A 252 14.65 4.46 3.78
N ASP A 253 15.18 5.43 4.51
CA ASP A 253 15.21 6.84 4.09
C ASP A 253 16.04 7.04 2.81
N LYS A 254 17.12 6.28 2.66
CA LYS A 254 17.92 6.28 1.44
C LYS A 254 17.13 5.75 0.25
N HIS A 255 16.36 4.69 0.44
CA HIS A 255 15.47 4.14 -0.61
C HIS A 255 14.35 5.11 -0.98
N VAL A 256 13.72 5.76 -0.01
CA VAL A 256 12.76 6.86 -0.25
C VAL A 256 13.43 7.97 -1.06
N GLY A 257 14.64 8.41 -0.66
CA GLY A 257 15.39 9.42 -1.37
C GLY A 257 15.68 9.06 -2.84
N TYR A 258 16.00 7.80 -3.15
CA TYR A 258 16.21 7.33 -4.52
C TYR A 258 14.92 7.35 -5.35
N ARG A 259 13.79 6.91 -4.78
CA ARG A 259 12.50 6.94 -5.48
C ARG A 259 12.02 8.36 -5.74
N ARG A 260 12.21 9.28 -4.79
CA ARG A 260 11.94 10.70 -5.00
C ARG A 260 12.84 11.32 -6.10
N LYS A 261 14.11 10.89 -6.22
CA LYS A 261 14.98 11.27 -7.35
C LYS A 261 14.46 10.73 -8.68
N MET A 262 13.94 9.50 -8.72
CA MET A 262 13.31 8.95 -9.93
C MET A 262 12.06 9.73 -10.33
N HIS A 263 11.21 10.11 -9.38
CA HIS A 263 10.07 10.97 -9.64
C HIS A 263 10.50 12.33 -10.21
N ALA A 264 11.50 12.99 -9.61
CA ALA A 264 12.05 14.25 -10.12
C ALA A 264 12.65 14.12 -11.54
N PHE A 265 13.30 12.98 -11.84
CA PHE A 265 13.76 12.67 -13.18
C PHE A 265 12.62 12.62 -14.19
N TYR A 266 11.49 11.97 -13.87
CA TYR A 266 10.30 11.97 -14.73
C TYR A 266 9.68 13.37 -14.84
N GLY A 267 9.68 14.17 -13.77
CA GLY A 267 9.27 15.58 -13.82
C GLY A 267 10.05 16.36 -14.87
N SER A 268 11.37 16.22 -14.90
CA SER A 268 12.21 16.86 -15.92
C SER A 268 12.02 16.26 -17.32
N LEU A 269 11.80 14.94 -17.41
CA LEU A 269 11.62 14.26 -18.70
C LEU A 269 10.35 14.70 -19.43
N PHE A 270 9.27 14.97 -18.69
CA PHE A 270 7.96 15.29 -19.24
C PHE A 270 7.61 16.79 -19.15
N GLN A 271 8.48 17.65 -18.58
CA GLN A 271 8.16 19.08 -18.32
C GLN A 271 7.65 19.85 -19.53
N ASP A 272 8.13 19.54 -20.73
CA ASP A 272 7.77 20.20 -21.97
C ASP A 272 6.73 19.42 -22.80
N ASN A 273 6.15 18.37 -22.24
CA ASN A 273 5.14 17.56 -22.91
C ASN A 273 3.75 17.75 -22.27
N PRO A 274 2.90 18.64 -22.85
CA PRO A 274 1.59 18.96 -22.27
C PRO A 274 0.58 17.81 -22.34
N ALA A 275 0.90 16.72 -23.05
CA ALA A 275 0.05 15.53 -23.12
C ALA A 275 0.28 14.58 -21.94
N VAL A 276 1.35 14.74 -21.17
CA VAL A 276 1.68 13.86 -20.03
C VAL A 276 1.51 14.62 -18.73
N THR A 277 0.77 14.04 -17.81
CA THR A 277 0.66 14.53 -16.43
C THR A 277 1.34 13.55 -15.49
N LEU A 278 2.37 14.00 -14.78
CA LEU A 278 3.02 13.23 -13.73
C LEU A 278 2.22 13.35 -12.43
N PHE A 279 1.88 12.22 -11.82
CA PHE A 279 1.22 12.17 -10.51
C PHE A 279 2.15 12.69 -9.42
N SER A 280 1.81 13.82 -8.83
CA SER A 280 2.65 14.55 -7.88
C SER A 280 1.85 15.02 -6.67
N GLU A 281 2.55 15.38 -5.59
CA GLU A 281 1.94 15.90 -4.38
C GLU A 281 1.11 17.17 -4.67
N PRO A 282 -0.15 17.27 -4.20
CA PRO A 282 -1.01 18.42 -4.47
C PRO A 282 -0.62 19.69 -3.66
N SER A 283 0.08 19.52 -2.54
CA SER A 283 0.58 20.61 -1.69
C SER A 283 1.73 20.15 -0.80
N GLU A 284 2.33 21.09 -0.06
CA GLU A 284 3.41 20.83 0.90
C GLU A 284 2.98 19.97 2.11
N ASP A 285 1.68 19.85 2.35
CA ASP A 285 1.13 18.96 3.38
C ASP A 285 1.38 17.48 3.07
N TYR A 286 1.55 17.14 1.79
CA TYR A 286 1.75 15.79 1.30
C TYR A 286 3.22 15.54 0.99
N LYS A 287 3.78 14.48 1.56
CA LYS A 287 5.13 14.02 1.24
C LYS A 287 5.06 12.54 0.89
N SER A 288 4.99 12.23 -0.39
CA SER A 288 4.97 10.85 -0.90
C SER A 288 6.37 10.24 -0.87
N ASN A 289 6.46 8.95 -0.57
CA ASN A 289 7.68 8.17 -0.78
C ASN A 289 7.92 7.87 -2.28
N HIS A 290 6.92 8.17 -3.14
CA HIS A 290 6.86 7.82 -4.55
C HIS A 290 7.25 6.35 -4.81
N TRP A 291 6.57 5.43 -4.09
CA TRP A 291 6.78 4.00 -4.29
C TRP A 291 6.76 3.62 -5.77
N LEU A 292 5.81 4.15 -6.52
CA LEU A 292 5.82 4.15 -7.99
C LEU A 292 5.58 5.56 -8.51
N SER A 293 6.37 5.95 -9.52
CA SER A 293 6.07 7.13 -10.34
C SER A 293 5.01 6.74 -11.37
N ALA A 294 3.93 7.47 -11.41
CA ALA A 294 2.80 7.22 -12.29
C ALA A 294 2.51 8.45 -13.15
N ILE A 295 2.06 8.22 -14.37
CA ILE A 295 1.65 9.27 -15.31
C ILE A 295 0.27 8.99 -15.88
N THR A 296 -0.39 10.02 -16.41
CA THR A 296 -1.49 9.87 -17.35
C THR A 296 -1.12 10.52 -18.69
N ILE A 297 -1.66 9.98 -19.79
CA ILE A 297 -1.45 10.51 -21.15
C ILE A 297 -2.80 10.94 -21.73
N ASP A 298 -2.91 12.20 -22.08
CA ASP A 298 -4.02 12.76 -22.85
C ASP A 298 -3.80 12.47 -24.35
N ALA A 299 -4.44 11.44 -24.86
CA ALA A 299 -4.26 10.99 -26.25
C ALA A 299 -4.62 12.09 -27.26
N ALA A 300 -5.54 13.00 -26.95
CA ALA A 300 -5.90 14.09 -27.85
C ALA A 300 -4.73 15.08 -28.02
N LYS A 301 -3.97 15.34 -26.94
CA LYS A 301 -2.77 16.19 -26.99
C LYS A 301 -1.53 15.44 -27.46
N ALA A 302 -1.52 14.12 -27.38
CA ALA A 302 -0.41 13.25 -27.78
C ALA A 302 -0.52 12.75 -29.23
N ASN A 303 -1.27 13.43 -30.11
CA ASN A 303 -1.49 13.00 -31.51
C ASN A 303 -2.02 11.55 -31.62
N GLY A 304 -2.90 11.14 -30.71
CA GLY A 304 -3.48 9.82 -30.66
C GLY A 304 -2.63 8.75 -29.94
N LYS A 305 -1.46 9.10 -29.41
CA LYS A 305 -0.60 8.18 -28.64
C LYS A 305 -1.20 7.93 -27.25
N THR A 306 -1.24 6.66 -26.83
CA THR A 306 -1.87 6.22 -25.58
C THR A 306 -0.85 5.67 -24.56
N ALA A 307 -1.27 5.54 -23.31
CA ALA A 307 -0.47 4.90 -22.24
C ALA A 307 -0.12 3.45 -22.57
N GLU A 308 -1.06 2.67 -23.17
CA GLU A 308 -0.81 1.30 -23.60
C GLU A 308 0.20 1.23 -24.74
N GLN A 309 0.16 2.15 -25.68
CA GLN A 309 1.18 2.20 -26.75
C GLN A 309 2.57 2.53 -26.20
N LEU A 310 2.67 3.42 -25.21
CA LEU A 310 3.94 3.71 -24.51
C LEU A 310 4.42 2.46 -23.75
N ARG A 311 3.53 1.74 -23.08
CA ARG A 311 3.87 0.49 -22.39
C ARG A 311 4.47 -0.54 -23.34
N LEU A 312 3.82 -0.78 -24.49
CA LEU A 312 4.28 -1.70 -25.51
C LEU A 312 5.60 -1.26 -26.15
N HIS A 313 5.80 0.05 -26.32
CA HIS A 313 7.05 0.62 -26.81
C HIS A 313 8.19 0.37 -25.83
N LEU A 314 8.01 0.69 -24.54
CA LEU A 314 9.01 0.44 -23.48
C LEU A 314 9.39 -1.06 -23.38
N GLU A 315 8.42 -1.96 -23.56
CA GLU A 315 8.65 -3.40 -23.52
C GLU A 315 9.64 -3.86 -24.61
N GLN A 316 9.64 -3.22 -25.80
CA GLN A 316 10.59 -3.49 -26.89
C GLN A 316 12.04 -3.14 -26.50
N PHE A 317 12.22 -2.20 -25.56
CA PHE A 317 13.51 -1.81 -24.99
C PHE A 317 13.87 -2.58 -23.72
N ASN A 318 13.12 -3.65 -23.39
CA ASN A 318 13.26 -4.42 -22.17
C ASN A 318 13.10 -3.56 -20.89
N ILE A 319 12.18 -2.59 -20.93
CA ILE A 319 11.82 -1.69 -19.82
C ILE A 319 10.40 -2.05 -19.36
N GLU A 320 10.26 -2.48 -18.11
CA GLU A 320 8.97 -2.83 -17.53
C GLU A 320 8.20 -1.57 -17.14
N SER A 321 6.97 -1.48 -17.62
CA SER A 321 5.95 -0.55 -17.14
C SER A 321 4.62 -1.29 -17.00
N ARG A 322 3.68 -0.76 -16.23
CA ARG A 322 2.39 -1.40 -15.97
C ARG A 322 1.27 -0.37 -16.07
N PRO A 323 0.10 -0.73 -16.63
CA PRO A 323 -1.08 0.11 -16.47
C PRO A 323 -1.29 0.44 -15.00
N LEU A 324 -1.93 1.56 -14.70
CA LEU A 324 -2.44 1.80 -13.36
C LEU A 324 -3.39 0.68 -12.98
N TRP A 325 -3.67 0.49 -11.70
CA TRP A 325 -4.52 -0.61 -11.28
C TRP A 325 -5.94 -0.48 -11.81
N LYS A 326 -6.44 -1.58 -12.37
CA LYS A 326 -7.84 -1.68 -12.74
C LYS A 326 -8.69 -1.57 -11.47
N PRO A 327 -9.64 -0.62 -11.40
CA PRO A 327 -10.47 -0.41 -10.22
C PRO A 327 -11.22 -1.68 -9.80
N MET A 328 -11.43 -1.86 -8.51
CA MET A 328 -12.05 -3.06 -7.94
C MET A 328 -13.48 -3.28 -8.46
N HIS A 329 -14.29 -2.20 -8.60
CA HIS A 329 -15.65 -2.31 -9.14
C HIS A 329 -15.70 -2.78 -10.61
N LEU A 330 -14.58 -2.72 -11.34
CA LEU A 330 -14.45 -3.24 -12.71
C LEU A 330 -13.83 -4.65 -12.75
N GLN A 331 -13.41 -5.20 -11.62
CA GLN A 331 -12.87 -6.55 -11.55
C GLN A 331 -14.01 -7.59 -11.61
N PRO A 332 -13.90 -8.66 -12.43
CA PRO A 332 -14.97 -9.66 -12.58
C PRO A 332 -15.48 -10.23 -11.25
N VAL A 333 -14.59 -10.38 -10.26
CA VAL A 333 -14.94 -10.90 -8.93
C VAL A 333 -15.73 -9.91 -8.07
N PHE A 334 -15.71 -8.62 -8.41
CA PHE A 334 -16.29 -7.54 -7.63
C PHE A 334 -17.36 -6.71 -8.36
N GLU A 335 -17.62 -6.94 -9.63
CA GLU A 335 -18.53 -6.14 -10.46
C GLU A 335 -19.99 -6.09 -9.98
N SER A 336 -20.41 -7.05 -9.15
CA SER A 336 -21.77 -7.12 -8.60
C SER A 336 -21.94 -6.34 -7.29
N PHE A 337 -20.87 -5.77 -6.73
CA PHE A 337 -20.93 -5.06 -5.45
C PHE A 337 -21.22 -3.57 -5.65
N PRO A 338 -21.78 -2.89 -4.60
CA PRO A 338 -22.11 -1.47 -4.67
C PRO A 338 -20.87 -0.59 -4.98
N TYR A 339 -21.08 0.40 -5.84
CA TYR A 339 -20.08 1.42 -6.18
C TYR A 339 -20.72 2.81 -6.10
N TYR A 340 -19.95 3.79 -5.61
CA TYR A 340 -20.37 5.19 -5.49
C TYR A 340 -19.26 6.11 -6.03
N GLY A 341 -19.68 7.14 -6.77
CA GLY A 341 -18.80 8.12 -7.39
C GLY A 341 -19.05 8.25 -8.89
N GLY A 342 -18.06 8.77 -9.59
CA GLY A 342 -18.08 9.00 -11.03
C GLY A 342 -17.23 7.97 -11.80
N THR A 343 -16.30 8.48 -12.62
CA THR A 343 -15.43 7.68 -13.51
C THR A 343 -13.94 7.96 -13.30
N VAL A 344 -13.56 8.69 -12.25
CA VAL A 344 -12.17 9.13 -12.06
C VAL A 344 -11.21 7.95 -12.01
N ALA A 345 -11.52 6.92 -11.23
CA ALA A 345 -10.69 5.72 -11.14
C ALA A 345 -10.59 4.96 -12.47
N GLN A 346 -11.69 4.90 -13.23
CA GLN A 346 -11.71 4.29 -14.57
C GLN A 346 -10.87 5.11 -15.55
N ASP A 347 -11.06 6.43 -15.59
CA ASP A 347 -10.31 7.33 -16.48
C ASP A 347 -8.81 7.26 -16.20
N LEU A 348 -8.41 7.19 -14.92
CA LEU A 348 -7.03 7.00 -14.51
C LEU A 348 -6.47 5.65 -15.02
N PHE A 349 -7.21 4.56 -14.85
CA PHE A 349 -6.80 3.24 -15.34
C PHE A 349 -6.63 3.21 -16.86
N GLU A 350 -7.56 3.79 -17.60
CA GLU A 350 -7.56 3.78 -19.07
C GLU A 350 -6.42 4.63 -19.66
N ASN A 351 -6.03 5.72 -18.98
CA ASN A 351 -5.06 6.68 -19.49
C ASN A 351 -3.71 6.66 -18.76
N GLY A 352 -3.56 5.80 -17.74
CA GLY A 352 -2.44 5.85 -16.84
C GLY A 352 -1.41 4.73 -16.98
N LEU A 353 -0.18 5.02 -16.55
CA LEU A 353 0.95 4.10 -16.60
C LEU A 353 1.87 4.30 -15.39
N CYS A 354 2.26 3.21 -14.72
CA CYS A 354 3.35 3.16 -13.77
C CYS A 354 4.68 2.97 -14.50
N LEU A 355 5.67 3.78 -14.14
CA LEU A 355 7.01 3.79 -14.72
C LEU A 355 8.05 3.19 -13.75
N PRO A 356 9.22 2.70 -14.25
CA PRO A 356 10.29 2.16 -13.42
C PRO A 356 10.66 3.13 -12.28
N SER A 357 10.58 2.64 -11.05
CA SER A 357 10.75 3.49 -9.86
C SER A 357 11.69 2.88 -8.82
N GLY A 358 12.31 1.74 -9.13
CA GLY A 358 13.18 1.02 -8.21
C GLY A 358 14.31 1.89 -7.66
N SER A 359 14.60 1.76 -6.36
CA SER A 359 15.68 2.50 -5.71
C SER A 359 17.10 2.09 -6.18
N ASN A 360 17.21 0.98 -6.90
CA ASN A 360 18.45 0.45 -7.47
C ASN A 360 18.72 0.88 -8.93
N LEU A 361 17.86 1.73 -9.52
CA LEU A 361 18.05 2.22 -10.88
C LEU A 361 19.27 3.13 -11.00
N THR A 362 20.10 2.85 -12.01
CA THR A 362 21.34 3.58 -12.29
C THR A 362 21.12 4.77 -13.24
N ASP A 363 22.15 5.60 -13.42
CA ASP A 363 22.15 6.66 -14.44
C ASP A 363 22.00 6.09 -15.84
N ALA A 364 22.63 4.94 -16.13
CA ALA A 364 22.49 4.25 -17.41
C ALA A 364 21.05 3.79 -17.67
N ASP A 365 20.36 3.31 -16.64
CA ASP A 365 18.95 2.93 -16.76
C ASP A 365 18.07 4.16 -17.03
N ARG A 366 18.32 5.28 -16.35
CA ARG A 366 17.61 6.56 -16.59
C ARG A 366 17.80 7.04 -18.03
N ASN A 367 19.02 6.98 -18.56
CA ASN A 367 19.31 7.36 -19.94
C ASN A 367 18.53 6.48 -20.94
N ARG A 368 18.52 5.17 -20.74
CA ARG A 368 17.75 4.23 -21.58
C ARG A 368 16.24 4.53 -21.54
N ILE A 369 15.70 4.81 -20.34
CA ILE A 369 14.29 5.19 -20.18
C ILE A 369 14.01 6.48 -20.95
N ALA A 370 14.86 7.51 -20.80
CA ALA A 370 14.71 8.79 -21.47
C ALA A 370 14.74 8.64 -23.00
N GLU A 371 15.72 7.89 -23.55
CA GLU A 371 15.84 7.63 -24.97
C GLU A 371 14.58 6.94 -25.52
N ALA A 372 14.09 5.89 -24.86
CA ALA A 372 12.89 5.17 -25.29
C ALA A 372 11.64 6.06 -25.23
N VAL A 373 11.48 6.87 -24.18
CA VAL A 373 10.36 7.81 -24.05
C VAL A 373 10.43 8.90 -25.12
N HIS A 374 11.61 9.50 -25.37
CA HIS A 374 11.77 10.49 -26.43
C HIS A 374 11.44 9.92 -27.80
N GLN A 375 11.92 8.72 -28.14
CA GLN A 375 11.57 8.04 -29.41
C GLN A 375 10.06 7.81 -29.56
N PHE A 376 9.37 7.52 -28.47
CA PHE A 376 7.93 7.33 -28.52
C PHE A 376 7.19 8.62 -28.84
N PHE A 377 7.59 9.77 -28.27
CA PHE A 377 6.87 11.03 -28.46
C PHE A 377 7.31 11.82 -29.71
N GLN A 378 8.38 11.48 -30.38
CA GLN A 378 8.73 11.99 -31.70
C GLN A 378 7.73 11.51 -32.78
#